data_879d34ea2fc919c4898f86386fc80fca
#
_entry.id   879d34ea2fc919c4898f86386fc80fca
#
_cell.length_a   1.000
_cell.length_b   1.000
_cell.length_c   1.000
_cell.angle_alpha   90.00
_cell.angle_beta   90.00
_cell.angle_gamma   90.00
#
_symmetry.space_group_name_H-M   'P 1'
#
loop_
_entity.id
_entity.type
_entity.pdbx_description
1 polymer ?
#
loop_
_entity_poly.entity_id
_entity_poly.type
_entity_poly.pdbx_seq_one_letter_code
_entity_poly.pdbx_strand_id
1 'polypeptide(L)'
;MSNKTTAVIVVVFLLIGVGAGITIGHSLYSTSKEKTQPLTVFAAGSLTYVLGDQFFPKFENVTGIKVVPTFAGSVSGASEIDAGTPFDVFISAAAGVIPQYLFPNKTASWMVIFASNEMAIAWLNSSYAISSPYWFENLTAPGIKVGVSNASLDPSGFQAIEMLKLAGILYTQYNNSTILGNSGHTVGYFVHLAWGNNSSLYGMYNSAWNSWFGQNGTLSRENYGGGYPENDPMALYDQLFSYSYKHGNLITTTEEYGLDAYLTSKSVDYALTYRSQAINQHLFYYQNSMGRNGLSPWINLGNLSSNVVTFYGAVTSQGPGYSNIGNFPGGPILYSATIVSSSKNSAQAQQLIYYLVSGLGSSLLFSSDFNPIPSPFLYSINQSVPSLMDEITQPVPSYIPTSSYEEI
;
A
#
# COMPACT_ATOMS: atom_id res chain seq x y z
N MET A 1 -26.53 38.82 27.26
CA MET A 1 -26.22 37.59 27.99
C MET A 1 -24.70 37.46 28.03
N SER A 2 -24.12 37.27 29.20
CA SER A 2 -22.68 37.41 29.39
C SER A 2 -21.95 36.15 28.92
N ASN A 3 -20.72 36.31 28.39
CA ASN A 3 -19.83 35.23 27.92
C ASN A 3 -19.61 34.08 28.94
N LYS A 4 -19.95 34.30 30.21
CA LYS A 4 -19.85 33.29 31.28
C LYS A 4 -20.98 32.26 31.21
N THR A 5 -22.17 32.63 30.76
CA THR A 5 -23.34 31.74 30.65
C THR A 5 -23.19 30.77 29.47
N THR A 6 -22.58 31.25 28.38
CA THR A 6 -22.31 30.41 27.21
C THR A 6 -21.24 29.34 27.50
N ALA A 7 -20.17 29.72 28.24
CA ALA A 7 -19.13 28.77 28.63
C ALA A 7 -19.64 27.64 29.55
N VAL A 8 -20.56 27.95 30.46
CA VAL A 8 -21.13 26.97 31.39
C VAL A 8 -22.05 25.98 30.61
N ILE A 9 -22.82 26.47 29.64
CA ILE A 9 -23.67 25.60 28.82
C ILE A 9 -22.84 24.62 27.96
N VAL A 10 -21.75 25.09 27.37
CA VAL A 10 -20.87 24.21 26.55
C VAL A 10 -20.18 23.15 27.44
N VAL A 11 -19.74 23.50 28.64
CA VAL A 11 -19.13 22.52 29.57
C VAL A 11 -20.15 21.49 30.05
N VAL A 12 -21.40 21.91 30.32
CA VAL A 12 -22.48 21.00 30.75
C VAL A 12 -22.86 20.04 29.62
N PHE A 13 -22.93 20.49 28.36
CA PHE A 13 -23.19 19.60 27.22
C PHE A 13 -22.03 18.62 26.96
N LEU A 14 -20.77 19.06 27.16
CA LEU A 14 -19.60 18.17 27.08
C LEU A 14 -19.61 17.09 28.19
N LEU A 15 -19.95 17.45 29.40
CA LEU A 15 -20.04 16.52 30.54
C LEU A 15 -21.22 15.54 30.40
N ILE A 16 -22.36 15.99 29.86
CA ILE A 16 -23.52 15.12 29.60
C ILE A 16 -23.21 14.18 28.42
N GLY A 17 -22.52 14.65 27.37
CA GLY A 17 -22.10 13.82 26.24
C GLY A 17 -21.11 12.73 26.65
N VAL A 18 -20.13 13.04 27.49
CA VAL A 18 -19.18 12.06 28.03
C VAL A 18 -19.87 11.10 29.01
N GLY A 19 -20.77 11.62 29.88
CA GLY A 19 -21.53 10.79 30.80
C GLY A 19 -22.50 9.83 30.11
N ALA A 20 -23.18 10.27 29.06
CA ALA A 20 -24.09 9.43 28.27
C ALA A 20 -23.31 8.38 27.44
N GLY A 21 -22.14 8.75 26.89
CA GLY A 21 -21.28 7.80 26.17
C GLY A 21 -20.74 6.69 27.07
N ILE A 22 -20.37 7.04 28.32
CA ILE A 22 -19.89 6.05 29.29
C ILE A 22 -21.04 5.14 29.79
N THR A 23 -22.23 5.67 29.99
CA THR A 23 -23.37 4.87 30.46
C THR A 23 -23.94 3.98 29.36
N ILE A 24 -23.97 4.41 28.12
CA ILE A 24 -24.39 3.56 26.98
C ILE A 24 -23.33 2.46 26.76
N GLY A 25 -22.03 2.80 26.83
CA GLY A 25 -20.94 1.81 26.77
C GLY A 25 -21.01 0.77 27.89
N HIS A 26 -21.35 1.17 29.12
CA HIS A 26 -21.52 0.26 30.25
C HIS A 26 -22.79 -0.59 30.20
N SER A 27 -23.88 -0.07 29.64
CA SER A 27 -25.17 -0.81 29.56
C SER A 27 -25.12 -1.94 28.52
N LEU A 28 -24.29 -1.84 27.49
CA LEU A 28 -24.07 -2.92 26.52
C LEU A 28 -23.09 -3.99 27.01
N TYR A 29 -22.43 -3.77 28.15
CA TYR A 29 -21.33 -4.62 28.64
C TYR A 29 -21.69 -5.49 29.87
N SER A 30 -22.96 -5.51 30.26
CA SER A 30 -23.37 -6.27 31.44
C SER A 30 -24.15 -7.54 31.07
N THR A 31 -23.52 -8.48 30.38
CA THR A 31 -24.01 -9.87 30.38
C THR A 31 -22.83 -10.83 30.22
N SER A 32 -22.64 -11.66 31.27
CA SER A 32 -21.83 -12.87 31.38
C SER A 32 -20.29 -12.72 31.10
N LYS A 33 -19.50 -13.07 32.09
CA LYS A 33 -18.11 -13.48 31.95
C LYS A 33 -18.01 -14.82 31.21
N GLU A 34 -18.45 -14.90 29.97
CA GLU A 34 -17.89 -15.88 29.06
C GLU A 34 -16.42 -15.51 28.85
N LYS A 35 -15.53 -16.46 29.01
CA LYS A 35 -14.12 -16.30 28.59
C LYS A 35 -14.14 -15.97 27.12
N THR A 36 -14.07 -14.67 26.79
CA THR A 36 -13.97 -14.22 25.40
C THR A 36 -12.73 -14.84 24.82
N GLN A 37 -12.91 -15.65 23.78
CA GLN A 37 -11.77 -16.21 23.04
C GLN A 37 -10.98 -15.01 22.45
N PRO A 38 -9.65 -15.08 22.44
CA PRO A 38 -8.85 -14.05 21.78
C PRO A 38 -9.24 -13.94 20.31
N LEU A 39 -9.25 -12.71 19.79
CA LEU A 39 -9.38 -12.47 18.35
C LEU A 39 -8.12 -12.94 17.63
N THR A 40 -8.28 -13.78 16.64
CA THR A 40 -7.20 -14.16 15.71
C THR A 40 -7.22 -13.20 14.52
N VAL A 41 -6.10 -12.50 14.29
CA VAL A 41 -5.97 -11.50 13.25
C VAL A 41 -4.83 -11.86 12.32
N PHE A 42 -5.11 -12.02 11.03
CA PHE A 42 -4.06 -12.03 10.03
C PHE A 42 -3.90 -10.60 9.49
N ALA A 43 -2.68 -10.07 9.49
CA ALA A 43 -2.38 -8.74 8.99
C ALA A 43 -1.13 -8.73 8.10
N ALA A 44 -1.11 -7.81 7.14
CA ALA A 44 0.05 -7.60 6.28
C ALA A 44 1.32 -7.34 7.11
N GLY A 45 2.46 -7.91 6.69
CA GLY A 45 3.76 -7.76 7.35
C GLY A 45 4.17 -6.30 7.56
N SER A 46 3.85 -5.42 6.60
CA SER A 46 4.09 -3.97 6.71
C SER A 46 3.34 -3.26 7.83
N LEU A 47 2.37 -3.92 8.45
CA LEU A 47 1.62 -3.38 9.60
C LEU A 47 2.16 -3.85 10.96
N THR A 48 3.22 -4.67 10.99
CA THR A 48 3.75 -5.26 12.23
C THR A 48 4.02 -4.21 13.29
N TYR A 49 4.75 -3.14 12.95
CA TYR A 49 5.09 -2.08 13.89
C TYR A 49 3.84 -1.34 14.39
N VAL A 50 3.01 -0.83 13.48
CA VAL A 50 1.87 0.01 13.86
C VAL A 50 0.76 -0.80 14.53
N LEU A 51 0.46 -2.01 14.07
CA LEU A 51 -0.59 -2.83 14.69
C LEU A 51 -0.06 -3.64 15.87
N GLY A 52 1.07 -4.34 15.69
CA GLY A 52 1.61 -5.24 16.71
C GLY A 52 2.10 -4.51 17.94
N ASP A 53 2.94 -3.48 17.75
CA ASP A 53 3.59 -2.80 18.87
C ASP A 53 2.77 -1.64 19.44
N GLN A 54 1.81 -1.09 18.69
CA GLN A 54 1.09 0.11 19.13
C GLN A 54 -0.42 -0.08 19.24
N PHE A 55 -1.10 -0.51 18.16
CA PHE A 55 -2.55 -0.52 18.09
C PHE A 55 -3.16 -1.65 18.94
N PHE A 56 -2.74 -2.90 18.76
CA PHE A 56 -3.31 -4.04 19.49
C PHE A 56 -3.14 -3.92 21.00
N PRO A 57 -1.96 -3.54 21.55
CA PRO A 57 -1.84 -3.31 22.98
C PRO A 57 -2.77 -2.23 23.53
N LYS A 58 -2.98 -1.12 22.78
CA LYS A 58 -3.90 -0.06 23.18
C LYS A 58 -5.37 -0.51 23.07
N PHE A 59 -5.72 -1.20 22.00
CA PHE A 59 -7.05 -1.79 21.82
C PHE A 59 -7.39 -2.76 22.94
N GLU A 60 -6.48 -3.67 23.27
CA GLU A 60 -6.63 -4.62 24.38
C GLU A 60 -6.82 -3.93 25.72
N ASN A 61 -6.03 -2.87 25.96
CA ASN A 61 -6.13 -2.10 27.22
C ASN A 61 -7.47 -1.38 27.37
N VAL A 62 -8.03 -0.86 26.25
CA VAL A 62 -9.30 -0.12 26.26
C VAL A 62 -10.50 -1.06 26.33
N THR A 63 -10.46 -2.18 25.60
CA THR A 63 -11.63 -3.05 25.41
C THR A 63 -11.61 -4.30 26.27
N GLY A 64 -10.43 -4.73 26.74
CA GLY A 64 -10.22 -6.03 27.40
C GLY A 64 -10.21 -7.22 26.43
N ILE A 65 -10.40 -6.99 25.12
CA ILE A 65 -10.39 -8.03 24.09
C ILE A 65 -8.94 -8.35 23.73
N LYS A 66 -8.51 -9.61 23.91
CA LYS A 66 -7.18 -10.06 23.54
C LYS A 66 -7.08 -10.29 22.04
N VAL A 67 -5.92 -9.97 21.45
CA VAL A 67 -5.60 -10.16 20.03
C VAL A 67 -4.40 -11.09 19.89
N VAL A 68 -4.52 -12.06 19.00
CA VAL A 68 -3.43 -12.95 18.61
C VAL A 68 -3.15 -12.70 17.12
N PRO A 69 -2.17 -11.84 16.81
CA PRO A 69 -1.87 -11.48 15.43
C PRO A 69 -0.92 -12.50 14.78
N THR A 70 -1.09 -12.66 13.47
CA THR A 70 -0.13 -13.26 12.54
C THR A 70 0.18 -12.20 11.49
N PHE A 71 1.47 -11.95 11.24
CA PHE A 71 1.91 -10.99 10.23
C PHE A 71 2.66 -11.73 9.14
N ALA A 72 2.20 -11.55 7.88
CA ALA A 72 2.84 -12.13 6.69
C ALA A 72 2.36 -11.41 5.42
N GLY A 73 2.76 -11.91 4.24
CA GLY A 73 2.31 -11.38 2.96
C GLY A 73 0.80 -11.53 2.78
N SER A 74 0.13 -10.49 2.29
CA SER A 74 -1.33 -10.48 2.19
C SER A 74 -1.89 -11.55 1.27
N VAL A 75 -1.18 -11.88 0.18
CA VAL A 75 -1.63 -12.92 -0.76
C VAL A 75 -1.53 -14.30 -0.13
N SER A 76 -0.44 -14.58 0.61
CA SER A 76 -0.31 -15.85 1.34
C SER A 76 -1.40 -15.99 2.40
N GLY A 77 -1.65 -14.92 3.17
CA GLY A 77 -2.68 -14.92 4.21
C GLY A 77 -4.10 -15.12 3.67
N ALA A 78 -4.44 -14.45 2.57
CA ALA A 78 -5.73 -14.65 1.94
C ALA A 78 -5.90 -16.10 1.45
N SER A 79 -4.85 -16.68 0.87
CA SER A 79 -4.85 -18.08 0.41
C SER A 79 -5.00 -19.07 1.58
N GLU A 80 -4.34 -18.82 2.72
CA GLU A 80 -4.48 -19.64 3.92
C GLU A 80 -5.91 -19.58 4.50
N ILE A 81 -6.49 -18.37 4.54
CA ILE A 81 -7.86 -18.16 5.02
C ILE A 81 -8.85 -18.85 4.10
N ASP A 82 -8.67 -18.72 2.79
CA ASP A 82 -9.53 -19.36 1.79
C ASP A 82 -9.42 -20.90 1.85
N ALA A 83 -8.26 -21.41 2.17
CA ALA A 83 -8.04 -22.84 2.44
C ALA A 83 -8.64 -23.35 3.77
N GLY A 84 -9.23 -22.45 4.59
CA GLY A 84 -9.93 -22.79 5.83
C GLY A 84 -9.15 -22.59 7.11
N THR A 85 -7.98 -21.94 7.08
CA THR A 85 -7.27 -21.55 8.29
C THR A 85 -8.11 -20.53 9.08
N PRO A 86 -8.40 -20.79 10.37
CA PRO A 86 -9.35 -19.97 11.12
C PRO A 86 -8.72 -18.64 11.55
N PHE A 87 -9.23 -17.54 11.02
CA PHE A 87 -8.97 -16.19 11.49
C PHE A 87 -10.31 -15.45 11.66
N ASP A 88 -10.33 -14.47 12.55
CA ASP A 88 -11.51 -13.62 12.75
C ASP A 88 -11.48 -12.38 11.86
N VAL A 89 -10.30 -11.77 11.70
CA VAL A 89 -10.08 -10.56 10.93
C VAL A 89 -8.91 -10.77 9.97
N PHE A 90 -9.05 -10.25 8.75
CA PHE A 90 -7.99 -10.17 7.76
C PHE A 90 -7.73 -8.70 7.40
N ILE A 91 -6.44 -8.29 7.42
CA ILE A 91 -5.99 -6.93 7.12
C ILE A 91 -4.89 -7.00 6.05
N SER A 92 -5.16 -6.45 4.88
CA SER A 92 -4.33 -6.54 3.68
C SER A 92 -3.62 -5.22 3.36
N ALA A 93 -2.40 -5.30 2.78
CA ALA A 93 -1.68 -4.17 2.19
C ALA A 93 -2.06 -3.87 0.73
N ALA A 94 -3.00 -4.62 0.16
CA ALA A 94 -3.58 -4.35 -1.15
C ALA A 94 -5.08 -4.62 -1.12
N ALA A 95 -5.88 -3.61 -1.41
CA ALA A 95 -7.35 -3.72 -1.35
C ALA A 95 -7.89 -4.80 -2.30
N GLY A 96 -7.24 -5.03 -3.45
CA GLY A 96 -7.63 -6.05 -4.43
C GLY A 96 -7.50 -7.50 -3.94
N VAL A 97 -6.71 -7.78 -2.91
CA VAL A 97 -6.50 -9.15 -2.40
C VAL A 97 -7.78 -9.72 -1.78
N ILE A 98 -8.53 -8.93 -1.01
CA ILE A 98 -9.77 -9.41 -0.37
C ILE A 98 -10.80 -9.86 -1.41
N PRO A 99 -11.21 -9.03 -2.37
CA PRO A 99 -12.19 -9.44 -3.36
C PRO A 99 -11.68 -10.55 -4.28
N GLN A 100 -10.40 -10.55 -4.63
CA GLN A 100 -9.87 -11.57 -5.56
C GLN A 100 -9.78 -12.97 -4.94
N TYR A 101 -9.47 -13.08 -3.66
CA TYR A 101 -9.24 -14.38 -3.01
C TYR A 101 -10.38 -14.83 -2.11
N LEU A 102 -11.07 -13.89 -1.42
CA LEU A 102 -12.02 -14.26 -0.38
C LEU A 102 -13.50 -14.15 -0.82
N PHE A 103 -13.83 -13.28 -1.79
CA PHE A 103 -15.22 -13.14 -2.23
C PHE A 103 -15.71 -14.31 -3.07
N PRO A 104 -14.93 -14.93 -3.98
CA PRO A 104 -15.43 -16.04 -4.80
C PRO A 104 -15.97 -17.20 -3.97
N ASN A 105 -15.27 -17.55 -2.90
CA ASN A 105 -15.68 -18.62 -1.98
C ASN A 105 -16.55 -18.15 -0.81
N LYS A 106 -16.96 -16.88 -0.82
CA LYS A 106 -17.77 -16.26 0.26
C LYS A 106 -17.08 -16.29 1.63
N THR A 107 -15.76 -16.38 1.63
CA THR A 107 -14.94 -16.31 2.85
C THR A 107 -14.93 -14.90 3.44
N ALA A 108 -15.22 -13.88 2.62
CA ALA A 108 -15.61 -12.55 3.01
C ALA A 108 -16.66 -12.02 2.02
N SER A 109 -17.35 -10.91 2.35
CA SER A 109 -18.36 -10.29 1.46
C SER A 109 -18.31 -8.77 1.42
N TRP A 110 -17.45 -8.17 2.19
CA TRP A 110 -17.23 -6.73 2.27
C TRP A 110 -15.81 -6.43 2.73
N MET A 111 -15.35 -5.22 2.52
CA MET A 111 -14.12 -4.70 3.08
C MET A 111 -14.21 -3.21 3.34
N VAL A 112 -13.42 -2.73 4.30
CA VAL A 112 -13.18 -1.30 4.51
C VAL A 112 -11.76 -0.98 4.09
N ILE A 113 -11.58 0.05 3.25
CA ILE A 113 -10.28 0.58 2.83
C ILE A 113 -10.00 1.81 3.69
N PHE A 114 -8.90 1.81 4.45
CA PHE A 114 -8.72 2.76 5.55
C PHE A 114 -7.43 3.59 5.51
N ALA A 115 -6.44 3.18 4.73
CA ALA A 115 -5.17 3.90 4.62
C ALA A 115 -4.52 3.67 3.26
N SER A 116 -3.60 4.56 2.88
CA SER A 116 -2.69 4.38 1.76
C SER A 116 -1.23 4.47 2.20
N ASN A 117 -0.33 4.05 1.30
CA ASN A 117 1.11 4.08 1.49
C ASN A 117 1.80 4.44 0.16
N GLU A 118 3.12 4.47 0.14
CA GLU A 118 3.92 4.79 -1.04
C GLU A 118 5.06 3.79 -1.18
N MET A 119 5.39 3.39 -2.41
CA MET A 119 6.65 2.70 -2.68
C MET A 119 7.82 3.65 -2.47
N ALA A 120 8.90 3.14 -1.93
CA ALA A 120 10.15 3.85 -1.70
C ALA A 120 11.36 2.97 -2.04
N ILE A 121 12.49 3.60 -2.30
CA ILE A 121 13.80 2.96 -2.40
C ILE A 121 14.53 3.25 -1.09
N ALA A 122 14.84 2.21 -0.33
CA ALA A 122 15.47 2.32 0.99
C ALA A 122 16.86 1.67 1.02
N TRP A 123 17.71 2.11 1.96
CA TRP A 123 19.04 1.57 2.21
C TRP A 123 19.47 1.83 3.66
N LEU A 124 20.48 1.12 4.14
CA LEU A 124 20.98 1.26 5.53
C LEU A 124 22.20 2.18 5.63
N ASN A 125 23.10 2.17 4.65
CA ASN A 125 24.38 2.86 4.74
C ASN A 125 24.36 4.17 3.96
N SER A 126 24.73 5.28 4.60
CA SER A 126 24.76 6.62 3.98
C SER A 126 25.63 6.73 2.71
N SER A 127 26.56 5.80 2.48
CA SER A 127 27.35 5.74 1.25
C SER A 127 26.52 5.36 0.00
N TYR A 128 25.33 4.81 0.17
CA TYR A 128 24.41 4.46 -0.91
C TYR A 128 23.39 5.56 -1.22
N ALA A 129 23.58 6.77 -0.71
CA ALA A 129 22.61 7.86 -0.86
C ALA A 129 22.30 8.16 -2.35
N ILE A 130 21.02 8.11 -2.69
CA ILE A 130 20.50 8.52 -3.99
C ILE A 130 20.31 10.04 -3.95
N SER A 131 21.10 10.78 -4.74
CA SER A 131 21.09 12.25 -4.78
C SER A 131 20.46 12.85 -6.04
N SER A 132 20.05 12.02 -6.98
CA SER A 132 19.67 12.44 -8.33
C SER A 132 18.27 11.92 -8.70
N PRO A 133 17.54 12.54 -9.65
CA PRO A 133 16.40 11.92 -10.29
C PRO A 133 16.75 10.62 -11.04
N TYR A 134 18.04 10.32 -11.19
CA TYR A 134 18.57 9.12 -11.85
C TYR A 134 18.67 7.92 -10.90
N TRP A 135 17.67 7.74 -10.03
CA TRP A 135 17.64 6.69 -9.01
C TRP A 135 17.86 5.27 -9.56
N PHE A 136 17.45 5.03 -10.81
CA PHE A 136 17.58 3.71 -11.42
C PHE A 136 19.04 3.31 -11.70
N GLU A 137 19.93 4.27 -11.99
CA GLU A 137 21.37 4.03 -12.14
C GLU A 137 21.97 3.45 -10.85
N ASN A 138 21.50 3.91 -9.69
CA ASN A 138 21.95 3.40 -8.42
C ASN A 138 21.55 1.93 -8.21
N LEU A 139 20.32 1.56 -8.62
CA LEU A 139 19.83 0.19 -8.46
C LEU A 139 20.51 -0.81 -9.41
N THR A 140 21.03 -0.34 -10.54
CA THR A 140 21.61 -1.17 -11.60
C THR A 140 23.11 -1.04 -11.74
N ALA A 141 23.76 -0.29 -10.86
CA ALA A 141 25.21 -0.15 -10.86
C ALA A 141 25.91 -1.50 -10.63
N PRO A 142 27.11 -1.72 -11.25
CA PRO A 142 27.82 -2.97 -11.12
C PRO A 142 28.07 -3.37 -9.67
N GLY A 143 27.75 -4.60 -9.31
CA GLY A 143 27.93 -5.15 -7.96
C GLY A 143 26.84 -4.78 -6.96
N ILE A 144 25.90 -3.91 -7.31
CA ILE A 144 24.74 -3.56 -6.46
C ILE A 144 23.73 -4.70 -6.44
N LYS A 145 23.19 -4.97 -5.25
CA LYS A 145 22.11 -5.92 -5.02
C LYS A 145 20.85 -5.20 -4.52
N VAL A 146 19.72 -5.54 -5.11
CA VAL A 146 18.42 -4.96 -4.78
C VAL A 146 17.53 -6.03 -4.19
N GLY A 147 16.93 -5.74 -3.03
CA GLY A 147 15.93 -6.58 -2.38
C GLY A 147 14.51 -6.20 -2.77
N VAL A 148 13.68 -7.20 -3.02
CA VAL A 148 12.22 -7.06 -3.21
C VAL A 148 11.50 -8.21 -2.54
N SER A 149 10.24 -8.04 -2.17
CA SER A 149 9.43 -9.18 -1.71
C SER A 149 8.91 -10.01 -2.88
N ASN A 150 8.51 -11.25 -2.59
CA ASN A 150 7.96 -12.15 -3.59
C ASN A 150 6.57 -11.68 -4.03
N ALA A 151 6.46 -11.22 -5.26
CA ALA A 151 5.25 -10.70 -5.83
C ALA A 151 4.06 -11.68 -5.86
N SER A 152 4.32 -12.99 -5.78
CA SER A 152 3.26 -14.03 -5.70
C SER A 152 2.68 -14.22 -4.29
N LEU A 153 3.31 -13.65 -3.26
CA LEU A 153 2.96 -13.83 -1.84
C LEU A 153 2.65 -12.51 -1.14
N ASP A 154 3.27 -11.43 -1.59
CA ASP A 154 3.31 -10.15 -0.90
C ASP A 154 3.03 -8.98 -1.87
N PRO A 155 2.08 -8.08 -1.52
CA PRO A 155 1.73 -6.94 -2.35
C PRO A 155 2.90 -6.00 -2.67
N SER A 156 3.84 -5.76 -1.77
CA SER A 156 5.00 -4.90 -2.02
C SER A 156 5.80 -5.35 -3.25
N GLY A 157 5.90 -6.68 -3.47
CA GLY A 157 6.60 -7.23 -4.62
C GLY A 157 5.92 -6.90 -5.94
N PHE A 158 4.60 -7.11 -6.06
CA PHE A 158 3.91 -6.77 -7.31
C PHE A 158 3.74 -5.26 -7.50
N GLN A 159 3.64 -4.48 -6.43
CA GLN A 159 3.61 -3.02 -6.50
C GLN A 159 4.97 -2.45 -6.93
N ALA A 160 6.08 -3.10 -6.57
CA ALA A 160 7.40 -2.75 -7.11
C ALA A 160 7.47 -3.00 -8.63
N ILE A 161 6.85 -4.07 -9.13
CA ILE A 161 6.70 -4.32 -10.57
C ILE A 161 5.90 -3.19 -11.23
N GLU A 162 4.75 -2.84 -10.68
CA GLU A 162 3.89 -1.76 -11.19
C GLU A 162 4.62 -0.42 -11.21
N MET A 163 5.33 -0.09 -10.13
CA MET A 163 6.16 1.13 -10.03
C MET A 163 7.17 1.23 -11.17
N LEU A 164 7.91 0.15 -11.47
CA LEU A 164 8.92 0.16 -12.53
C LEU A 164 8.29 0.27 -13.91
N LYS A 165 7.16 -0.39 -14.17
CA LYS A 165 6.43 -0.27 -15.42
C LYS A 165 5.88 1.14 -15.61
N LEU A 166 5.30 1.73 -14.57
CA LEU A 166 4.82 3.12 -14.60
C LEU A 166 5.97 4.10 -14.86
N ALA A 167 7.12 3.88 -14.25
CA ALA A 167 8.32 4.67 -14.52
C ALA A 167 8.74 4.53 -15.99
N GLY A 168 8.77 3.32 -16.53
CA GLY A 168 9.05 3.11 -17.95
C GLY A 168 8.11 3.87 -18.88
N ILE A 169 6.80 3.82 -18.62
CA ILE A 169 5.79 4.59 -19.37
C ILE A 169 6.02 6.10 -19.22
N LEU A 170 6.23 6.57 -18.00
CA LEU A 170 6.43 7.99 -17.73
C LEU A 170 7.66 8.54 -18.46
N TYR A 171 8.74 7.79 -18.50
CA TYR A 171 10.00 8.22 -19.11
C TYR A 171 10.00 8.11 -20.64
N THR A 172 9.33 7.12 -21.22
CA THR A 172 9.38 6.87 -22.67
C THR A 172 8.17 7.42 -23.43
N GLN A 173 7.01 7.48 -22.79
CA GLN A 173 5.73 7.71 -23.48
C GLN A 173 4.99 8.94 -22.97
N TYR A 174 5.71 9.90 -22.41
CA TYR A 174 5.15 11.14 -21.88
C TYR A 174 4.23 11.88 -22.87
N ASN A 175 4.58 11.87 -24.17
CA ASN A 175 3.81 12.52 -25.24
C ASN A 175 2.81 11.56 -25.93
N ASN A 176 2.68 10.31 -25.49
CA ASN A 176 1.76 9.36 -26.10
C ASN A 176 0.34 9.59 -25.58
N SER A 177 -0.64 9.75 -26.51
CA SER A 177 -2.05 9.96 -26.18
C SER A 177 -2.87 8.67 -26.09
N THR A 178 -2.31 7.53 -26.45
CA THR A 178 -3.05 6.26 -26.53
C THR A 178 -3.02 5.44 -25.26
N ILE A 179 -2.06 5.68 -24.36
CA ILE A 179 -1.85 4.87 -23.13
C ILE A 179 -3.02 4.99 -22.13
N LEU A 180 -3.67 6.14 -22.10
CA LEU A 180 -4.79 6.43 -21.20
C LEU A 180 -6.16 6.23 -21.88
N GLY A 181 -6.21 5.34 -22.85
CA GLY A 181 -7.45 4.94 -23.54
C GLY A 181 -8.11 6.12 -24.26
N ASN A 182 -9.44 6.16 -24.23
CA ASN A 182 -10.25 7.17 -24.94
C ASN A 182 -10.20 8.59 -24.36
N SER A 183 -9.29 8.91 -23.45
CA SER A 183 -9.20 10.24 -22.86
C SER A 183 -8.81 11.34 -23.85
N GLY A 184 -8.17 10.98 -24.97
CA GLY A 184 -7.65 11.91 -25.98
C GLY A 184 -6.47 12.78 -25.49
N HIS A 185 -5.97 12.54 -24.28
CA HIS A 185 -4.90 13.31 -23.65
C HIS A 185 -3.62 12.48 -23.46
N THR A 186 -2.47 13.14 -23.55
CA THR A 186 -1.16 12.51 -23.30
C THR A 186 -0.92 12.29 -21.81
N VAL A 187 0.02 11.39 -21.47
CA VAL A 187 0.52 11.26 -20.10
C VAL A 187 0.98 12.61 -19.56
N GLY A 188 1.72 13.38 -20.38
CA GLY A 188 2.18 14.74 -20.05
C GLY A 188 1.05 15.72 -19.75
N TYR A 189 -0.09 15.61 -20.41
CA TYR A 189 -1.26 16.43 -20.11
C TYR A 189 -1.73 16.23 -18.68
N PHE A 190 -1.86 14.99 -18.23
CA PHE A 190 -2.29 14.68 -16.87
C PHE A 190 -1.25 15.11 -15.83
N VAL A 191 0.04 14.93 -16.13
CA VAL A 191 1.13 15.44 -15.28
C VAL A 191 1.05 16.97 -15.15
N HIS A 192 0.73 17.68 -16.23
CA HIS A 192 0.51 19.12 -16.20
C HIS A 192 -0.68 19.55 -15.34
N LEU A 193 -1.80 18.84 -15.41
CA LEU A 193 -2.98 19.15 -14.59
C LEU A 193 -2.67 19.02 -13.09
N ALA A 194 -1.86 18.06 -12.71
CA ALA A 194 -1.55 17.81 -11.30
C ALA A 194 -0.45 18.73 -10.74
N TRP A 195 0.49 19.21 -11.58
CA TRP A 195 1.73 19.85 -11.11
C TRP A 195 2.03 21.20 -11.75
N GLY A 196 1.12 21.67 -12.60
CA GLY A 196 1.31 22.93 -13.36
C GLY A 196 2.26 22.75 -14.55
N ASN A 197 2.47 23.86 -15.27
CA ASN A 197 3.20 23.88 -16.55
C ASN A 197 4.73 23.76 -16.30
N ASN A 198 5.20 22.57 -15.94
CA ASN A 198 6.62 22.35 -15.68
C ASN A 198 7.28 21.55 -16.82
N SER A 199 7.57 22.24 -17.94
CA SER A 199 8.30 21.67 -19.08
C SER A 199 9.68 21.11 -18.69
N SER A 200 10.23 21.52 -17.54
CA SER A 200 11.49 21.01 -17.01
C SER A 200 11.40 19.53 -16.55
N LEU A 201 10.21 19.06 -16.12
CA LEU A 201 10.01 17.66 -15.73
C LEU A 201 10.16 16.69 -16.90
N TYR A 202 9.59 17.01 -18.05
CA TYR A 202 9.78 16.18 -19.26
C TYR A 202 11.24 16.12 -19.69
N GLY A 203 11.92 17.27 -19.72
CA GLY A 203 13.35 17.31 -20.01
C GLY A 203 14.18 16.47 -19.04
N MET A 204 13.82 16.46 -17.78
CA MET A 204 14.45 15.64 -16.74
C MET A 204 14.22 14.15 -16.96
N TYR A 205 12.99 13.71 -17.22
CA TYR A 205 12.67 12.31 -17.51
C TYR A 205 13.39 11.81 -18.77
N ASN A 206 13.34 12.57 -19.85
CA ASN A 206 14.02 12.24 -21.10
C ASN A 206 15.53 12.19 -20.93
N SER A 207 16.12 13.10 -20.16
CA SER A 207 17.54 13.09 -19.83
C SER A 207 17.94 11.88 -18.99
N ALA A 208 17.11 11.50 -18.01
CA ALA A 208 17.32 10.29 -17.21
C ALA A 208 17.28 9.03 -18.08
N TRP A 209 16.28 8.90 -18.94
CA TRP A 209 16.19 7.78 -19.88
C TRP A 209 17.40 7.68 -20.78
N ASN A 210 17.81 8.80 -21.38
CA ASN A 210 19.00 8.84 -22.24
C ASN A 210 20.30 8.53 -21.49
N SER A 211 20.40 8.88 -20.22
CA SER A 211 21.53 8.51 -19.36
C SER A 211 21.55 6.99 -19.12
N TRP A 212 20.41 6.38 -18.88
CA TRP A 212 20.34 4.93 -18.62
C TRP A 212 20.50 4.08 -19.87
N PHE A 213 19.85 4.45 -20.97
CA PHE A 213 19.73 3.65 -22.20
C PHE A 213 20.29 4.32 -23.45
N GLY A 214 20.82 5.55 -23.36
CA GLY A 214 21.41 6.28 -24.49
C GLY A 214 22.69 5.64 -25.03
N GLN A 215 23.22 6.13 -26.16
CA GLN A 215 24.41 5.55 -26.84
C GLN A 215 25.62 5.36 -25.93
N ASN A 216 25.75 6.14 -24.87
CA ASN A 216 26.78 6.04 -23.84
C ASN A 216 26.19 5.64 -22.47
N GLY A 217 24.98 5.10 -22.45
CA GLY A 217 24.28 4.74 -21.21
C GLY A 217 24.98 3.61 -20.45
N THR A 218 24.78 3.59 -19.14
CA THR A 218 25.37 2.60 -18.22
C THR A 218 24.76 1.21 -18.38
N LEU A 219 23.54 1.11 -18.92
CA LEU A 219 22.88 -0.14 -19.20
C LEU A 219 23.25 -0.60 -20.62
N SER A 220 24.17 -1.55 -20.70
CA SER A 220 24.78 -1.97 -21.96
C SER A 220 23.83 -2.75 -22.86
N ARG A 221 24.03 -2.63 -24.18
CA ARG A 221 23.29 -3.37 -25.23
C ARG A 221 23.29 -4.90 -25.06
N GLU A 222 24.27 -5.45 -24.39
CA GLU A 222 24.43 -6.89 -24.18
C GLU A 222 23.28 -7.50 -23.37
N ASN A 223 22.60 -6.68 -22.54
CA ASN A 223 21.53 -7.11 -21.67
C ASN A 223 20.19 -7.37 -22.39
N TYR A 224 20.03 -6.88 -23.63
CA TYR A 224 18.77 -6.91 -24.38
C TYR A 224 18.83 -7.74 -25.70
N GLY A 225 19.70 -8.74 -25.77
CA GLY A 225 19.74 -9.63 -26.96
C GLY A 225 20.05 -8.92 -28.28
N GLY A 226 20.73 -7.76 -28.26
CA GLY A 226 21.14 -7.02 -29.43
C GLY A 226 20.20 -5.89 -29.89
N GLY A 227 19.05 -5.70 -29.27
CA GLY A 227 18.14 -4.57 -29.50
C GLY A 227 18.27 -3.50 -28.43
N TYR A 228 18.35 -2.23 -28.81
CA TYR A 228 18.27 -1.11 -27.89
C TYR A 228 16.79 -0.84 -27.57
N PRO A 229 16.39 -0.68 -26.29
CA PRO A 229 15.00 -0.37 -25.97
C PRO A 229 14.73 1.12 -26.16
N GLU A 230 14.96 1.64 -27.38
CA GLU A 230 14.50 2.98 -27.68
C GLU A 230 13.00 3.03 -27.47
N ASN A 231 12.58 3.68 -26.38
CA ASN A 231 11.18 3.84 -25.99
C ASN A 231 10.44 2.55 -25.59
N ASP A 232 11.13 1.53 -25.10
CA ASP A 232 10.46 0.36 -24.50
C ASP A 232 10.05 0.66 -23.04
N PRO A 233 8.75 0.82 -22.74
CA PRO A 233 8.29 1.11 -21.38
C PRO A 233 8.56 -0.03 -20.39
N MET A 234 8.85 -1.25 -20.87
CA MET A 234 9.18 -2.40 -20.03
C MET A 234 10.65 -2.47 -19.64
N ALA A 235 11.52 -1.64 -20.22
CA ALA A 235 12.97 -1.74 -20.05
C ALA A 235 13.44 -1.69 -18.60
N LEU A 236 12.86 -0.84 -17.74
CA LEU A 236 13.22 -0.77 -16.32
C LEU A 236 12.84 -2.05 -15.57
N TYR A 237 11.66 -2.58 -15.86
CA TYR A 237 11.20 -3.84 -15.31
C TYR A 237 12.07 -5.01 -15.76
N ASP A 238 12.33 -5.12 -17.07
CA ASP A 238 13.14 -6.20 -17.63
C ASP A 238 14.57 -6.16 -17.11
N GLN A 239 15.15 -4.98 -16.97
CA GLN A 239 16.50 -4.83 -16.42
C GLN A 239 16.59 -5.32 -14.98
N LEU A 240 15.62 -5.00 -14.13
CA LEU A 240 15.70 -5.37 -12.72
C LEU A 240 15.14 -6.78 -12.47
N PHE A 241 13.96 -7.11 -12.98
CA PHE A 241 13.29 -8.37 -12.69
C PHE A 241 13.69 -9.52 -13.61
N SER A 242 14.14 -9.26 -14.82
CA SER A 242 14.60 -10.32 -15.74
C SER A 242 16.12 -10.47 -15.74
N TYR A 243 16.85 -9.39 -16.02
CA TYR A 243 18.30 -9.44 -16.13
C TYR A 243 18.97 -9.57 -14.76
N SER A 244 18.69 -8.67 -13.82
CA SER A 244 19.36 -8.66 -12.52
C SER A 244 19.01 -9.90 -11.69
N TYR A 245 17.80 -10.42 -11.81
CA TYR A 245 17.42 -11.69 -11.21
C TYR A 245 18.28 -12.86 -11.72
N LYS A 246 18.46 -12.99 -13.05
CA LYS A 246 19.29 -14.04 -13.65
C LYS A 246 20.76 -13.94 -13.26
N HIS A 247 21.26 -12.74 -12.95
CA HIS A 247 22.67 -12.49 -12.60
C HIS A 247 22.89 -12.41 -11.08
N GLY A 248 21.84 -12.67 -10.27
CA GLY A 248 21.93 -12.66 -8.81
C GLY A 248 22.01 -11.28 -8.15
N ASN A 249 21.65 -10.23 -8.89
CA ASN A 249 21.65 -8.86 -8.37
C ASN A 249 20.29 -8.49 -7.77
N LEU A 250 19.20 -9.15 -8.18
CA LEU A 250 17.90 -9.05 -7.55
C LEU A 250 17.72 -10.20 -6.56
N ILE A 251 17.50 -9.88 -5.30
CA ILE A 251 17.28 -10.83 -4.22
C ILE A 251 15.80 -10.72 -3.81
N THR A 252 15.11 -11.86 -3.82
CA THR A 252 13.70 -11.93 -3.45
C THR A 252 13.55 -12.52 -2.05
N THR A 253 12.87 -11.78 -1.16
CA THR A 253 12.43 -12.26 0.15
C THR A 253 11.02 -12.82 0.06
N THR A 254 10.59 -13.62 1.04
CA THR A 254 9.21 -14.11 1.09
C THR A 254 8.23 -12.94 1.26
N GLU A 255 8.61 -11.97 2.10
CA GLU A 255 7.78 -10.86 2.53
C GLU A 255 8.59 -9.56 2.60
N GLU A 256 7.91 -8.43 2.47
CA GLU A 256 8.50 -7.10 2.55
C GLU A 256 9.13 -6.84 3.92
N TYR A 257 8.49 -7.26 4.99
CA TYR A 257 8.95 -7.08 6.36
C TYR A 257 10.37 -7.64 6.62
N GLY A 258 10.80 -8.64 5.85
CA GLY A 258 12.15 -9.23 5.99
C GLY A 258 13.28 -8.44 5.31
N LEU A 259 12.97 -7.41 4.52
CA LEU A 259 13.98 -6.68 3.73
C LEU A 259 15.00 -5.91 4.59
N ASP A 260 14.60 -5.45 5.78
CA ASP A 260 15.48 -4.79 6.75
C ASP A 260 16.61 -5.72 7.22
N ALA A 261 16.31 -7.00 7.46
CA ALA A 261 17.32 -7.98 7.82
C ALA A 261 18.34 -8.21 6.71
N TYR A 262 17.90 -8.19 5.44
CA TYR A 262 18.80 -8.30 4.29
C TYR A 262 19.67 -7.07 4.11
N LEU A 263 19.14 -5.86 4.37
CA LEU A 263 19.93 -4.62 4.42
C LEU A 263 20.94 -4.65 5.57
N THR A 264 20.53 -5.09 6.76
CA THR A 264 21.36 -5.16 7.96
C THR A 264 22.49 -6.17 7.79
N SER A 265 22.21 -7.33 7.20
CA SER A 265 23.23 -8.36 6.88
C SER A 265 24.10 -8.00 5.66
N LYS A 266 23.82 -6.89 4.99
CA LYS A 266 24.46 -6.47 3.73
C LYS A 266 24.29 -7.51 2.61
N SER A 267 23.24 -8.29 2.66
CA SER A 267 22.85 -9.21 1.59
C SER A 267 22.25 -8.47 0.41
N VAL A 268 21.68 -7.27 0.65
CA VAL A 268 21.26 -6.30 -0.35
C VAL A 268 21.77 -4.91 0.02
N ASP A 269 21.92 -4.04 -0.97
CA ASP A 269 22.37 -2.65 -0.83
C ASP A 269 21.17 -1.70 -0.80
N TYR A 270 20.15 -1.99 -1.61
CA TYR A 270 18.87 -1.27 -1.67
C TYR A 270 17.71 -2.23 -1.50
N ALA A 271 16.58 -1.71 -1.03
CA ALA A 271 15.30 -2.41 -0.98
C ALA A 271 14.21 -1.57 -1.65
N LEU A 272 13.37 -2.22 -2.47
CA LEU A 272 12.09 -1.66 -2.90
C LEU A 272 11.06 -2.05 -1.85
N THR A 273 10.60 -1.07 -1.09
CA THR A 273 9.77 -1.26 0.10
C THR A 273 8.75 -0.13 0.24
N TYR A 274 7.94 -0.15 1.26
CA TYR A 274 7.05 0.96 1.58
C TYR A 274 7.78 2.09 2.34
N ARG A 275 7.37 3.33 2.08
CA ARG A 275 7.90 4.50 2.79
C ARG A 275 7.72 4.38 4.31
N SER A 276 6.56 3.93 4.78
CA SER A 276 6.31 3.71 6.19
C SER A 276 7.29 2.71 6.83
N GLN A 277 7.67 1.65 6.10
CA GLN A 277 8.65 0.68 6.60
C GLN A 277 10.05 1.29 6.66
N ALA A 278 10.46 2.01 5.62
CA ALA A 278 11.75 2.69 5.65
C ALA A 278 11.88 3.61 6.87
N ILE A 279 10.83 4.38 7.19
CA ILE A 279 10.81 5.30 8.32
C ILE A 279 10.77 4.55 9.66
N ASN A 280 9.86 3.58 9.81
CA ASN A 280 9.69 2.84 11.07
C ASN A 280 10.91 1.97 11.42
N GLN A 281 11.66 1.53 10.43
CA GLN A 281 12.90 0.75 10.59
C GLN A 281 14.15 1.65 10.59
N HIS A 282 13.99 2.97 10.63
CA HIS A 282 15.09 3.94 10.64
C HIS A 282 16.08 3.80 9.47
N LEU A 283 15.59 3.38 8.30
CA LEU A 283 16.38 3.30 7.09
C LEU A 283 16.45 4.68 6.41
N PHE A 284 17.53 4.90 5.68
CA PHE A 284 17.52 5.97 4.68
C PHE A 284 16.61 5.57 3.54
N TYR A 285 15.96 6.53 2.91
CA TYR A 285 15.21 6.32 1.69
C TYR A 285 15.37 7.49 0.73
N TYR A 286 15.12 7.26 -0.55
CA TYR A 286 15.25 8.30 -1.57
C TYR A 286 14.27 9.44 -1.30
N GLN A 287 14.82 10.64 -1.09
CA GLN A 287 14.06 11.83 -0.74
C GLN A 287 14.30 12.94 -1.76
N ASN A 288 13.28 13.78 -1.98
CA ASN A 288 13.44 15.04 -2.69
C ASN A 288 14.00 16.14 -1.76
N SER A 289 14.24 17.33 -2.31
CA SER A 289 14.78 18.47 -1.55
C SER A 289 13.91 18.94 -0.37
N MET A 290 12.66 18.49 -0.29
CA MET A 290 11.73 18.79 0.81
C MET A 290 11.66 17.66 1.86
N GLY A 291 12.53 16.66 1.79
CA GLY A 291 12.54 15.53 2.72
C GLY A 291 11.40 14.53 2.53
N ARG A 292 10.69 14.61 1.40
CA ARG A 292 9.62 13.67 1.04
C ARG A 292 10.14 12.57 0.14
N ASN A 293 9.37 11.49 -0.04
CA ASN A 293 9.69 10.43 -0.98
C ASN A 293 10.10 11.04 -2.34
N GLY A 294 11.30 10.68 -2.80
CA GLY A 294 11.91 11.23 -4.02
C GLY A 294 11.36 10.64 -5.30
N LEU A 295 10.66 9.48 -5.21
CA LEU A 295 9.94 8.92 -6.34
C LEU A 295 8.77 9.85 -6.71
N SER A 296 8.56 10.00 -8.01
CA SER A 296 7.41 10.77 -8.52
C SER A 296 6.09 10.18 -7.98
N PRO A 297 5.12 11.01 -7.54
CA PRO A 297 3.79 10.52 -7.14
C PRO A 297 2.99 9.89 -8.30
N TRP A 298 3.48 9.97 -9.55
CA TRP A 298 2.97 9.23 -10.69
C TRP A 298 3.42 7.77 -10.73
N ILE A 299 4.43 7.39 -9.94
CA ILE A 299 4.97 6.03 -9.93
C ILE A 299 5.05 5.42 -8.53
N ASN A 300 4.98 6.22 -7.46
CA ASN A 300 5.11 5.72 -6.10
C ASN A 300 3.85 5.02 -5.55
N LEU A 301 2.76 5.01 -6.31
CA LEU A 301 1.47 4.39 -5.98
C LEU A 301 0.78 4.96 -4.73
N GLY A 302 1.16 6.15 -4.28
CA GLY A 302 0.60 6.76 -3.05
C GLY A 302 -0.47 7.82 -3.29
N ASN A 303 -0.66 8.27 -4.53
CA ASN A 303 -1.54 9.38 -4.85
C ASN A 303 -2.97 8.89 -5.15
N LEU A 304 -3.95 9.48 -4.46
CA LEU A 304 -5.38 9.13 -4.60
C LEU A 304 -6.15 10.08 -5.53
N SER A 305 -5.49 11.02 -6.22
CA SER A 305 -6.21 11.86 -7.18
C SER A 305 -6.61 11.05 -8.42
N SER A 306 -7.82 11.32 -8.94
CA SER A 306 -8.42 10.53 -10.02
C SER A 306 -7.52 10.43 -11.26
N ASN A 307 -6.85 11.52 -11.65
CA ASN A 307 -5.95 11.53 -12.81
C ASN A 307 -4.75 10.60 -12.63
N VAL A 308 -4.15 10.59 -11.42
CA VAL A 308 -2.98 9.74 -11.14
C VAL A 308 -3.42 8.28 -11.00
N VAL A 309 -4.55 8.01 -10.37
CA VAL A 309 -5.11 6.65 -10.27
C VAL A 309 -5.43 6.11 -11.67
N THR A 310 -5.97 6.93 -12.56
CA THR A 310 -6.18 6.54 -13.97
C THR A 310 -4.86 6.17 -14.66
N PHE A 311 -3.79 6.91 -14.39
CA PHE A 311 -2.46 6.57 -14.92
C PHE A 311 -1.91 5.27 -14.32
N TYR A 312 -2.11 5.01 -13.03
CA TYR A 312 -1.71 3.73 -12.42
C TYR A 312 -2.36 2.55 -13.15
N GLY A 313 -3.61 2.68 -13.58
CA GLY A 313 -4.34 1.67 -14.36
C GLY A 313 -3.74 1.34 -15.74
N ALA A 314 -2.71 2.06 -16.19
CA ALA A 314 -2.02 1.74 -17.44
C ALA A 314 -1.15 0.47 -17.36
N VAL A 315 -0.94 -0.08 -16.17
CA VAL A 315 -0.13 -1.29 -15.94
C VAL A 315 -0.91 -2.33 -15.15
N THR A 316 -0.36 -3.54 -15.11
CA THR A 316 -0.83 -4.61 -14.21
C THR A 316 0.34 -5.23 -13.47
N SER A 317 0.05 -5.95 -12.39
CA SER A 317 1.03 -6.69 -11.60
C SER A 317 1.73 -7.81 -12.36
N GLN A 318 1.11 -8.35 -13.42
CA GLN A 318 1.66 -9.47 -14.19
C GLN A 318 2.88 -9.05 -15.02
N GLY A 319 3.83 -9.97 -15.16
CA GLY A 319 5.01 -9.78 -15.99
C GLY A 319 5.71 -11.11 -16.29
N PRO A 320 6.67 -11.14 -17.23
CA PRO A 320 7.49 -12.30 -17.49
C PRO A 320 8.15 -12.84 -16.22
N GLY A 321 7.99 -14.12 -15.93
CA GLY A 321 8.48 -14.75 -14.70
C GLY A 321 7.52 -14.68 -13.50
N TYR A 322 6.43 -13.94 -13.62
CA TYR A 322 5.40 -13.77 -12.57
C TYR A 322 3.99 -13.97 -13.11
N SER A 323 3.80 -15.00 -13.95
CA SER A 323 2.49 -15.37 -14.52
C SER A 323 1.50 -15.92 -13.49
N ASN A 324 2.00 -16.36 -12.33
CA ASN A 324 1.18 -16.90 -11.23
C ASN A 324 0.70 -15.85 -10.23
N ILE A 325 1.05 -14.59 -10.44
CA ILE A 325 0.51 -13.49 -9.64
C ILE A 325 -0.92 -13.25 -10.11
N GLY A 326 -1.85 -13.01 -9.17
CA GLY A 326 -3.16 -12.49 -9.51
C GLY A 326 -3.03 -11.26 -10.43
N ASN A 327 -3.90 -11.14 -11.42
CA ASN A 327 -3.88 -10.01 -12.35
C ASN A 327 -4.47 -8.77 -11.66
N PHE A 328 -3.70 -8.13 -10.78
CA PHE A 328 -4.12 -6.88 -10.19
C PHE A 328 -3.91 -5.74 -11.18
N PRO A 329 -4.93 -4.89 -11.42
CA PRO A 329 -4.73 -3.64 -12.15
C PRO A 329 -3.84 -2.72 -11.32
N GLY A 330 -2.97 -1.96 -11.97
CA GLY A 330 -2.18 -0.92 -11.31
C GLY A 330 -3.10 0.08 -10.61
N GLY A 331 -2.77 0.39 -9.38
CA GLY A 331 -3.60 1.24 -8.52
C GLY A 331 -2.82 1.79 -7.33
N PRO A 332 -3.44 2.67 -6.54
CA PRO A 332 -2.80 3.16 -5.33
C PRO A 332 -2.64 2.04 -4.31
N ILE A 333 -1.58 2.12 -3.50
CA ILE A 333 -1.38 1.23 -2.36
C ILE A 333 -2.47 1.53 -1.33
N LEU A 334 -3.38 0.59 -1.14
CA LEU A 334 -4.56 0.74 -0.27
C LEU A 334 -4.63 -0.41 0.71
N TYR A 335 -4.63 -0.08 2.00
CA TYR A 335 -4.83 -1.03 3.08
C TYR A 335 -6.31 -1.24 3.32
N SER A 336 -6.69 -2.49 3.46
CA SER A 336 -8.09 -2.88 3.68
C SER A 336 -8.24 -3.92 4.78
N ALA A 337 -9.42 -3.99 5.39
CA ALA A 337 -9.75 -4.95 6.42
C ALA A 337 -11.15 -5.56 6.19
N THR A 338 -11.31 -6.81 6.59
CA THR A 338 -12.60 -7.51 6.58
C THR A 338 -12.71 -8.47 7.76
N ILE A 339 -13.93 -8.90 8.06
CA ILE A 339 -14.21 -10.02 8.96
C ILE A 339 -14.33 -11.28 8.13
N VAL A 340 -13.64 -12.33 8.52
CA VAL A 340 -13.75 -13.65 7.89
C VAL A 340 -15.14 -14.24 8.21
N SER A 341 -15.85 -14.74 7.20
CA SER A 341 -17.25 -15.20 7.34
C SER A 341 -17.43 -16.32 8.37
N SER A 342 -16.39 -17.14 8.59
CA SER A 342 -16.39 -18.22 9.59
C SER A 342 -16.13 -17.75 11.01
N SER A 343 -15.82 -16.46 11.24
CA SER A 343 -15.54 -15.92 12.57
C SER A 343 -16.71 -16.14 13.53
N LYS A 344 -16.40 -16.69 14.69
CA LYS A 344 -17.34 -16.82 15.80
C LYS A 344 -17.33 -15.60 16.73
N ASN A 345 -16.36 -14.70 16.52
CA ASN A 345 -16.14 -13.49 17.32
C ASN A 345 -16.51 -12.20 16.57
N SER A 346 -17.52 -12.28 15.68
CA SER A 346 -17.86 -11.18 14.75
C SER A 346 -18.10 -9.82 15.43
N ALA A 347 -18.71 -9.79 16.63
CA ALA A 347 -18.93 -8.55 17.36
C ALA A 347 -17.62 -7.90 17.83
N GLN A 348 -16.68 -8.69 18.34
CA GLN A 348 -15.35 -8.23 18.77
C GLN A 348 -14.51 -7.84 17.55
N ALA A 349 -14.62 -8.57 16.44
CA ALA A 349 -13.96 -8.27 15.18
C ALA A 349 -14.45 -6.94 14.59
N GLN A 350 -15.76 -6.67 14.63
CA GLN A 350 -16.33 -5.38 14.26
C GLN A 350 -15.77 -4.23 15.12
N GLN A 351 -15.69 -4.46 16.43
CA GLN A 351 -15.12 -3.47 17.34
C GLN A 351 -13.65 -3.19 17.02
N LEU A 352 -12.85 -4.22 16.73
CA LEU A 352 -11.43 -4.05 16.35
C LEU A 352 -11.31 -3.22 15.07
N ILE A 353 -12.06 -3.55 14.03
CA ILE A 353 -12.03 -2.80 12.77
C ILE A 353 -12.49 -1.36 12.99
N TYR A 354 -13.55 -1.14 13.77
CA TYR A 354 -14.02 0.21 14.11
C TYR A 354 -12.91 1.05 14.76
N TYR A 355 -12.22 0.51 15.76
CA TYR A 355 -11.11 1.21 16.42
C TYR A 355 -9.93 1.44 15.48
N LEU A 356 -9.67 0.51 14.55
CA LEU A 356 -8.61 0.62 13.56
C LEU A 356 -8.86 1.77 12.58
N VAL A 357 -10.08 1.88 12.06
CA VAL A 357 -10.42 2.86 11.01
C VAL A 357 -10.90 4.20 11.56
N SER A 358 -11.08 4.32 12.87
CA SER A 358 -11.49 5.56 13.56
C SER A 358 -10.31 6.21 14.31
N GLY A 359 -10.60 7.18 15.15
CA GLY A 359 -9.64 8.08 15.79
C GLY A 359 -8.36 7.44 16.34
N LEU A 360 -8.46 6.29 17.06
CA LEU A 360 -7.28 5.62 17.62
C LEU A 360 -6.36 5.08 16.52
N GLY A 361 -6.90 4.25 15.64
CA GLY A 361 -6.13 3.62 14.58
C GLY A 361 -5.61 4.63 13.57
N SER A 362 -6.46 5.57 13.12
CA SER A 362 -6.06 6.64 12.20
C SER A 362 -4.90 7.47 12.74
N SER A 363 -4.91 7.83 14.04
CA SER A 363 -3.82 8.59 14.66
C SER A 363 -2.53 7.81 14.72
N LEU A 364 -2.58 6.51 15.02
CA LEU A 364 -1.40 5.64 15.06
C LEU A 364 -0.83 5.38 13.65
N LEU A 365 -1.70 5.15 12.67
CA LEU A 365 -1.30 5.03 11.28
C LEU A 365 -0.59 6.29 10.79
N PHE A 366 -1.16 7.46 11.05
CA PHE A 366 -0.55 8.74 10.69
C PHE A 366 0.82 8.94 11.36
N SER A 367 0.94 8.65 12.66
CA SER A 367 2.21 8.77 13.39
C SER A 367 3.25 7.73 12.96
N SER A 368 2.85 6.68 12.24
CA SER A 368 3.70 5.64 11.67
C SER A 368 3.89 5.80 10.15
N ASP A 369 3.70 7.01 9.63
CA ASP A 369 3.92 7.38 8.22
C ASP A 369 3.06 6.65 7.18
N PHE A 370 1.90 6.14 7.59
CA PHE A 370 0.82 5.82 6.67
C PHE A 370 0.00 7.06 6.37
N ASN A 371 -0.80 7.01 5.31
CA ASN A 371 -1.76 8.05 4.96
C ASN A 371 -3.18 7.55 5.27
N PRO A 372 -3.75 7.79 6.47
CA PRO A 372 -5.12 7.39 6.79
C PRO A 372 -6.12 8.08 5.86
N ILE A 373 -7.15 7.34 5.46
CA ILE A 373 -8.26 7.89 4.67
C ILE A 373 -9.28 8.48 5.66
N PRO A 374 -9.52 9.81 5.64
CA PRO A 374 -10.33 10.48 6.67
C PRO A 374 -11.77 9.93 6.79
N SER A 375 -12.36 9.53 5.66
CA SER A 375 -13.62 8.79 5.58
C SER A 375 -13.32 7.49 4.83
N PRO A 376 -13.11 6.37 5.53
CA PRO A 376 -12.73 5.11 4.91
C PRO A 376 -13.73 4.68 3.83
N PHE A 377 -13.25 3.97 2.81
CA PHE A 377 -14.11 3.50 1.73
C PHE A 377 -14.67 2.11 2.05
N LEU A 378 -15.96 1.92 1.83
CA LEU A 378 -16.63 0.64 1.95
C LEU A 378 -16.89 0.02 0.59
N TYR A 379 -16.50 -1.23 0.41
CA TYR A 379 -16.85 -2.05 -0.74
C TYR A 379 -17.53 -3.33 -0.27
N SER A 380 -18.66 -3.69 -0.88
CA SER A 380 -19.44 -4.87 -0.54
C SER A 380 -20.13 -5.46 -1.76
N ILE A 381 -20.12 -6.77 -1.88
CA ILE A 381 -20.85 -7.52 -2.93
C ILE A 381 -22.28 -7.90 -2.51
N ASN A 382 -22.61 -7.69 -1.25
CA ASN A 382 -23.96 -7.91 -0.73
C ASN A 382 -24.25 -6.89 0.39
N GLN A 383 -25.52 -6.82 0.84
CA GLN A 383 -25.96 -5.84 1.84
C GLN A 383 -25.62 -6.21 3.30
N SER A 384 -24.84 -7.27 3.54
CA SER A 384 -24.54 -7.73 4.91
C SER A 384 -23.29 -7.05 5.49
N VAL A 385 -23.26 -5.72 5.43
CA VAL A 385 -22.26 -4.90 6.09
C VAL A 385 -22.68 -4.63 7.52
N PRO A 386 -21.77 -4.67 8.52
CA PRO A 386 -22.10 -4.22 9.86
C PRO A 386 -22.56 -2.76 9.88
N SER A 387 -23.68 -2.46 10.53
CA SER A 387 -24.25 -1.10 10.58
C SER A 387 -23.27 -0.05 11.11
N LEU A 388 -22.40 -0.44 12.03
CA LEU A 388 -21.33 0.41 12.57
C LEU A 388 -20.35 0.88 11.49
N MET A 389 -20.13 0.09 10.44
CA MET A 389 -19.26 0.48 9.32
C MET A 389 -19.97 1.47 8.38
N ASP A 390 -21.26 1.28 8.13
CA ASP A 390 -22.05 2.20 7.29
C ASP A 390 -22.04 3.64 7.82
N GLU A 391 -21.99 3.82 9.15
CA GLU A 391 -22.02 5.14 9.79
C GLU A 391 -20.71 5.94 9.60
N ILE A 392 -19.57 5.26 9.42
CA ILE A 392 -18.24 5.89 9.43
C ILE A 392 -17.52 5.79 8.10
N THR A 393 -18.11 5.15 7.10
CA THR A 393 -17.52 4.92 5.79
C THR A 393 -18.28 5.65 4.69
N GLN A 394 -17.68 5.69 3.50
CA GLN A 394 -18.27 6.17 2.26
C GLN A 394 -18.06 5.15 1.14
N PRO A 395 -18.86 5.15 0.09
CA PRO A 395 -18.63 4.29 -1.07
C PRO A 395 -17.25 4.50 -1.68
N VAL A 396 -16.68 3.43 -2.22
CA VAL A 396 -15.42 3.54 -2.98
C VAL A 396 -15.61 4.49 -4.17
N PRO A 397 -14.74 5.50 -4.35
CA PRO A 397 -14.80 6.36 -5.52
C PRO A 397 -14.69 5.58 -6.83
N SER A 398 -15.47 5.93 -7.83
CA SER A 398 -15.54 5.19 -9.12
C SER A 398 -14.21 5.14 -9.90
N TYR A 399 -13.27 6.01 -9.59
CA TYR A 399 -11.94 6.02 -10.21
C TYR A 399 -10.93 5.10 -9.50
N ILE A 400 -11.25 4.58 -8.31
CA ILE A 400 -10.46 3.52 -7.67
C ILE A 400 -10.85 2.21 -8.37
N PRO A 401 -9.90 1.45 -8.94
CA PRO A 401 -10.23 0.26 -9.72
C PRO A 401 -10.82 -0.82 -8.82
N THR A 402 -12.14 -0.98 -8.91
CA THR A 402 -12.90 -2.07 -8.26
C THR A 402 -13.44 -3.06 -9.29
N SER A 403 -13.47 -2.69 -10.58
CA SER A 403 -14.04 -3.49 -11.66
C SER A 403 -13.35 -4.83 -11.90
N SER A 404 -12.08 -4.97 -11.52
CA SER A 404 -11.41 -6.28 -11.49
C SER A 404 -11.95 -7.22 -10.41
N TYR A 405 -12.85 -6.73 -9.54
CA TYR A 405 -13.45 -7.48 -8.45
C TYR A 405 -14.81 -8.08 -8.83
N GLU A 406 -15.40 -7.63 -9.96
CA GLU A 406 -16.74 -8.03 -10.40
C GLU A 406 -16.74 -9.14 -11.47
N GLU A 407 -15.60 -9.46 -12.08
CA GLU A 407 -15.47 -10.43 -13.18
C GLU A 407 -15.08 -11.85 -12.73
N ILE A 408 -15.30 -12.22 -11.47
CA ILE A 408 -15.03 -13.57 -10.98
C ILE A 408 -16.33 -14.30 -10.65
#